data_ee0cf9e6f27dda10030d08269b76e554
#
_entry.id   ee0cf9e6f27dda10030d08269b76e554
#
_cell.length_a   1.000
_cell.length_b   1.000
_cell.length_c   1.000
_cell.angle_alpha   90.00
_cell.angle_beta   90.00
_cell.angle_gamma   90.00
#
_symmetry.space_group_name_H-M   'P 1'
#
loop_
_entity.id
_entity.type
_entity.pdbx_description
1 polymer ?
#
loop_
_entity_poly.entity_id
_entity_poly.type
_entity_poly.pdbx_seq_one_letter_code
_entity_poly.pdbx_strand_id
1 'polypeptide(L)'
;MLKQARVLILAVAVLTSLGVCSARAQDKPKPDDRPLAATPLKVQIVFTEFEGDKKVKSLPYTMIFTAGTHRDAEVAKLRVGSRIPVLAGKDGQFQYVDIGTNLDCRAEYLEDGRYGLKLSLERSWVQSEVHFGADEPKGSSGEGFNQPLIGGYRTDSYLIARDGQTVETMVATDPLNGKQLKIELTLSTPK
;
A
#
# COMPACT_ATOMS: atom_id res chain seq x y z
N MET A 1 25.41 86.09 -7.67
CA MET A 1 24.57 85.36 -6.70
C MET A 1 23.35 84.63 -7.31
N LEU A 2 22.82 85.00 -8.47
CA LEU A 2 21.68 84.36 -9.06
C LEU A 2 21.92 83.00 -9.72
N LYS A 3 23.16 82.68 -10.12
CA LYS A 3 23.50 81.43 -10.78
C LYS A 3 23.65 80.23 -9.81
N GLN A 4 24.02 80.49 -8.58
CA GLN A 4 24.11 79.44 -7.52
C GLN A 4 22.74 78.99 -7.05
N ALA A 5 21.74 79.83 -7.01
CA ALA A 5 20.37 79.50 -6.59
C ALA A 5 19.67 78.57 -7.59
N ARG A 6 19.94 78.67 -8.90
CA ARG A 6 19.33 77.84 -9.94
C ARG A 6 19.87 76.39 -9.96
N VAL A 7 21.15 76.20 -9.57
CA VAL A 7 21.75 74.85 -9.49
C VAL A 7 21.22 74.12 -8.27
N LEU A 8 20.93 74.81 -7.17
CA LEU A 8 20.42 74.19 -5.94
C LEU A 8 18.97 73.71 -6.11
N ILE A 9 18.13 74.47 -6.85
CA ILE A 9 16.73 74.09 -7.12
C ILE A 9 16.62 72.88 -8.07
N LEU A 10 17.51 72.74 -9.04
CA LEU A 10 17.54 71.56 -9.92
C LEU A 10 18.05 70.29 -9.21
N ALA A 11 18.92 70.40 -8.21
CA ALA A 11 19.38 69.25 -7.44
C ALA A 11 18.31 68.70 -6.49
N VAL A 12 17.43 69.55 -5.94
CA VAL A 12 16.33 69.11 -5.07
C VAL A 12 15.19 68.48 -5.85
N ALA A 13 14.95 68.87 -7.11
CA ALA A 13 13.92 68.29 -7.96
C ALA A 13 14.26 66.88 -8.48
N VAL A 14 15.52 66.49 -8.54
CA VAL A 14 15.95 65.15 -8.97
C VAL A 14 15.92 64.14 -7.81
N LEU A 15 16.00 64.56 -6.55
CA LEU A 15 15.99 63.66 -5.40
C LEU A 15 14.55 63.19 -4.98
N THR A 16 13.50 63.82 -5.47
CA THR A 16 12.13 63.49 -5.09
C THR A 16 11.46 62.46 -6.04
N SER A 17 12.09 62.03 -7.12
CA SER A 17 11.55 61.08 -8.08
C SER A 17 11.98 59.61 -7.87
N LEU A 18 12.75 59.28 -6.82
CA LEU A 18 13.22 57.94 -6.50
C LEU A 18 12.48 57.26 -5.35
N GLY A 19 11.26 57.67 -5.08
CA GLY A 19 10.50 57.08 -4.02
C GLY A 19 9.14 56.60 -4.50
N VAL A 20 8.98 55.34 -4.65
CA VAL A 20 7.77 54.50 -4.53
C VAL A 20 7.68 53.52 -5.72
N CYS A 21 8.67 52.67 -5.87
CA CYS A 21 8.39 51.31 -6.30
C CYS A 21 8.03 50.49 -5.05
N SER A 22 6.80 50.64 -4.57
CA SER A 22 6.20 49.69 -3.67
C SER A 22 6.07 48.38 -4.48
N ALA A 23 7.08 47.51 -4.36
CA ALA A 23 6.93 46.12 -4.74
C ALA A 23 5.78 45.56 -3.89
N ARG A 24 4.57 45.53 -4.44
CA ARG A 24 3.54 44.66 -3.94
C ARG A 24 4.13 43.26 -4.05
N ALA A 25 4.65 42.75 -2.94
CA ALA A 25 4.83 41.32 -2.78
C ALA A 25 3.47 40.73 -3.14
N GLN A 26 3.37 40.08 -4.30
CA GLN A 26 2.27 39.18 -4.58
C GLN A 26 2.32 38.12 -3.48
N ASP A 27 1.41 38.24 -2.52
CA ASP A 27 1.14 37.15 -1.59
C ASP A 27 0.94 35.91 -2.47
N LYS A 28 1.92 35.00 -2.41
CA LYS A 28 1.71 33.66 -2.96
C LYS A 28 0.40 33.17 -2.35
N PRO A 29 -0.55 32.65 -3.16
CA PRO A 29 -1.77 32.09 -2.61
C PRO A 29 -1.34 31.12 -1.52
N LYS A 30 -1.77 31.40 -0.29
CA LYS A 30 -1.58 30.49 0.84
C LYS A 30 -2.20 29.15 0.40
N PRO A 31 -1.47 28.04 0.50
CA PRO A 31 -2.08 26.74 0.22
C PRO A 31 -3.41 26.66 0.94
N ASP A 32 -4.45 26.28 0.24
CA ASP A 32 -5.79 26.18 0.80
C ASP A 32 -5.73 25.13 1.92
N ASP A 33 -5.58 25.58 3.17
CA ASP A 33 -5.55 24.74 4.38
C ASP A 33 -6.92 24.12 4.69
N ARG A 34 -7.90 24.21 3.78
CA ARG A 34 -9.15 23.48 3.94
C ARG A 34 -8.84 21.99 3.94
N PRO A 35 -9.29 21.24 4.96
CA PRO A 35 -9.18 19.79 4.95
C PRO A 35 -9.80 19.30 3.64
N LEU A 36 -9.04 18.62 2.82
CA LEU A 36 -9.60 17.90 1.66
C LEU A 36 -10.75 17.07 2.19
N ALA A 37 -11.95 17.26 1.64
CA ALA A 37 -13.13 16.53 2.08
C ALA A 37 -12.80 15.04 2.07
N ALA A 38 -12.99 14.37 3.22
CA ALA A 38 -12.69 12.97 3.38
C ALA A 38 -13.47 12.15 2.33
N THR A 39 -12.81 11.72 1.28
CA THR A 39 -13.43 10.97 0.19
C THR A 39 -13.31 9.47 0.48
N PRO A 40 -14.42 8.75 0.63
CA PRO A 40 -14.36 7.32 0.78
C PRO A 40 -13.85 6.67 -0.50
N LEU A 41 -12.98 5.68 -0.35
CA LEU A 41 -12.45 4.87 -1.43
C LEU A 41 -12.86 3.42 -1.23
N LYS A 42 -13.22 2.76 -2.31
CA LYS A 42 -13.37 1.31 -2.39
C LYS A 42 -12.18 0.75 -3.14
N VAL A 43 -11.39 -0.07 -2.46
CA VAL A 43 -10.26 -0.78 -3.03
C VAL A 43 -10.61 -2.26 -3.10
N GLN A 44 -10.63 -2.80 -4.31
CA GLN A 44 -10.82 -4.22 -4.57
C GLN A 44 -9.48 -4.82 -4.98
N ILE A 45 -9.07 -5.88 -4.28
CA ILE A 45 -7.83 -6.61 -4.52
C ILE A 45 -8.19 -8.03 -4.90
N VAL A 46 -7.73 -8.50 -6.04
CA VAL A 46 -8.00 -9.85 -6.54
C VAL A 46 -6.70 -10.61 -6.66
N PHE A 47 -6.57 -11.68 -5.89
CA PHE A 47 -5.49 -12.66 -6.06
C PHE A 47 -5.92 -13.72 -7.05
N THR A 48 -5.11 -13.93 -8.06
CA THR A 48 -5.35 -14.95 -9.06
C THR A 48 -4.14 -15.89 -9.12
N GLU A 49 -4.38 -17.18 -8.92
CA GLU A 49 -3.37 -18.23 -9.07
C GLU A 49 -3.53 -18.88 -10.45
N PHE A 50 -2.40 -19.06 -11.14
CA PHE A 50 -2.32 -19.70 -12.44
C PHE A 50 -1.43 -20.93 -12.37
N GLU A 51 -1.80 -21.96 -13.12
CA GLU A 51 -0.99 -23.14 -13.41
C GLU A 51 -0.73 -23.16 -14.92
N GLY A 52 0.46 -22.70 -15.34
CA GLY A 52 0.70 -22.28 -16.71
C GLY A 52 -0.25 -21.12 -17.09
N ASP A 53 -0.99 -21.26 -18.18
CA ASP A 53 -1.96 -20.24 -18.63
C ASP A 53 -3.35 -20.41 -18.02
N LYS A 54 -3.56 -21.47 -17.23
CA LYS A 54 -4.87 -21.77 -16.65
C LYS A 54 -5.05 -21.09 -15.30
N LYS A 55 -6.10 -20.29 -15.18
CA LYS A 55 -6.55 -19.73 -13.90
C LYS A 55 -7.14 -20.86 -13.02
N VAL A 56 -6.51 -21.13 -11.88
CA VAL A 56 -6.93 -22.20 -10.97
C VAL A 56 -7.66 -21.67 -9.73
N LYS A 57 -7.39 -20.43 -9.32
CA LYS A 57 -8.02 -19.83 -8.15
C LYS A 57 -8.15 -18.33 -8.28
N SER A 58 -9.20 -17.76 -7.70
CA SER A 58 -9.39 -16.32 -7.61
C SER A 58 -9.99 -15.96 -6.25
N LEU A 59 -9.36 -15.03 -5.56
CA LEU A 59 -9.74 -14.60 -4.21
C LEU A 59 -9.91 -13.07 -4.21
N PRO A 60 -11.16 -12.58 -4.30
CA PRO A 60 -11.42 -11.15 -4.21
C PRO A 60 -11.52 -10.70 -2.77
N TYR A 61 -10.92 -9.55 -2.46
CA TYR A 61 -11.05 -8.83 -1.20
C TYR A 61 -11.47 -7.40 -1.47
N THR A 62 -12.34 -6.85 -0.63
CA THR A 62 -12.79 -5.46 -0.76
C THR A 62 -12.60 -4.74 0.57
N MET A 63 -12.02 -3.55 0.50
CA MET A 63 -11.84 -2.64 1.61
C MET A 63 -12.46 -1.29 1.26
N ILE A 64 -13.11 -0.65 2.24
CA ILE A 64 -13.64 0.71 2.12
C ILE A 64 -13.03 1.52 3.24
N PHE A 65 -12.39 2.62 2.89
CA PHE A 65 -11.73 3.52 3.84
C PHE A 65 -11.58 4.91 3.23
N THR A 66 -11.12 5.86 3.99
CA THR A 66 -10.99 7.25 3.56
C THR A 66 -9.56 7.55 3.15
N ALA A 67 -9.40 8.16 1.98
CA ALA A 67 -8.11 8.75 1.61
C ALA A 67 -7.80 9.96 2.49
N GLY A 68 -6.55 10.12 2.85
CA GLY A 68 -6.07 11.25 3.64
C GLY A 68 -4.92 11.98 2.96
N THR A 69 -4.39 12.98 3.66
CA THR A 69 -3.09 13.54 3.32
C THR A 69 -1.98 12.60 3.80
N HIS A 70 -0.74 12.85 3.39
CA HIS A 70 0.41 12.01 3.80
C HIS A 70 0.51 11.80 5.33
N ARG A 71 0.02 12.73 6.14
CA ARG A 71 0.07 12.67 7.61
C ARG A 71 -1.17 12.02 8.22
N ASP A 72 -2.34 12.20 7.61
CA ASP A 72 -3.63 11.88 8.21
C ASP A 72 -4.31 10.67 7.57
N ALA A 73 -3.65 10.01 6.59
CA ALA A 73 -4.20 8.84 5.94
C ALA A 73 -4.27 7.66 6.90
N GLU A 74 -5.49 7.16 7.11
CA GLU A 74 -5.76 6.00 7.95
C GLU A 74 -5.30 4.70 7.27
N VAL A 75 -4.84 3.73 8.08
CA VAL A 75 -4.50 2.39 7.59
C VAL A 75 -5.71 1.48 7.76
N ALA A 76 -6.32 1.10 6.66
CA ALA A 76 -7.34 0.07 6.64
C ALA A 76 -6.69 -1.32 6.73
N LYS A 77 -7.24 -2.18 7.59
CA LYS A 77 -6.71 -3.52 7.86
C LYS A 77 -7.77 -4.58 7.62
N LEU A 78 -7.42 -5.61 6.86
CA LEU A 78 -8.23 -6.79 6.66
C LEU A 78 -7.45 -8.03 7.11
N ARG A 79 -8.08 -8.87 7.91
CA ARG A 79 -7.52 -10.13 8.41
C ARG A 79 -8.53 -11.24 8.15
N VAL A 80 -8.15 -12.22 7.33
CA VAL A 80 -8.99 -13.38 7.02
C VAL A 80 -8.13 -14.61 7.11
N GLY A 81 -8.46 -15.53 8.01
CA GLY A 81 -7.63 -16.71 8.22
C GLY A 81 -8.24 -17.74 9.14
N SER A 82 -7.50 -18.81 9.33
CA SER A 82 -7.80 -19.92 10.22
C SER A 82 -6.56 -20.29 11.02
N ARG A 83 -6.77 -20.89 12.18
CA ARG A 83 -5.70 -21.50 12.97
C ARG A 83 -5.62 -22.98 12.70
N ILE A 84 -4.46 -23.47 12.41
CA ILE A 84 -4.21 -24.88 12.23
C ILE A 84 -3.27 -25.40 13.33
N PRO A 85 -3.55 -26.59 13.90
CA PRO A 85 -2.64 -27.23 14.82
C PRO A 85 -1.46 -27.84 14.06
N VAL A 86 -0.24 -27.61 14.52
CA VAL A 86 1.00 -28.25 14.07
C VAL A 86 1.65 -28.92 15.26
N LEU A 87 2.17 -30.14 15.05
CA LEU A 87 2.91 -30.81 16.10
C LEU A 87 4.22 -30.07 16.37
N ALA A 88 4.45 -29.68 17.61
CA ALA A 88 5.68 -29.04 18.04
C ALA A 88 6.46 -29.97 18.97
N GLY A 89 7.61 -30.44 18.47
CA GLY A 89 8.54 -31.25 19.28
C GLY A 89 8.16 -32.71 19.47
N LYS A 90 9.02 -33.42 20.22
CA LYS A 90 8.93 -34.89 20.44
C LYS A 90 7.82 -35.28 21.45
N ASP A 91 7.29 -34.31 22.19
CA ASP A 91 6.34 -34.58 23.29
C ASP A 91 4.87 -34.53 22.85
N GLY A 92 4.60 -34.48 21.55
CA GLY A 92 3.24 -34.47 21.01
C GLY A 92 2.43 -33.20 21.32
N GLN A 93 3.11 -32.11 21.69
CA GLN A 93 2.45 -30.82 21.94
C GLN A 93 2.05 -30.16 20.62
N PHE A 94 0.86 -29.60 20.61
CA PHE A 94 0.35 -28.82 19.46
C PHE A 94 0.70 -27.34 19.61
N GLN A 95 1.24 -26.77 18.56
CA GLN A 95 1.34 -25.32 18.35
C GLN A 95 0.31 -24.89 17.30
N TYR A 96 -0.34 -23.78 17.53
CA TYR A 96 -1.28 -23.25 16.56
C TYR A 96 -0.59 -22.20 15.68
N VAL A 97 -0.73 -22.37 14.37
CA VAL A 97 -0.19 -21.45 13.35
C VAL A 97 -1.36 -20.79 12.63
N ASP A 98 -1.30 -19.46 12.53
CA ASP A 98 -2.28 -18.70 11.78
C ASP A 98 -1.96 -18.77 10.27
N ILE A 99 -2.94 -19.18 9.47
CA ILE A 99 -2.88 -19.16 8.01
C ILE A 99 -4.00 -18.29 7.45
N GLY A 100 -3.73 -17.60 6.33
CA GLY A 100 -4.72 -16.75 5.70
C GLY A 100 -4.14 -15.56 4.96
N THR A 101 -4.90 -14.48 4.92
CA THR A 101 -4.54 -13.25 4.21
C THR A 101 -4.63 -12.06 5.15
N ASN A 102 -3.53 -11.32 5.26
CA ASN A 102 -3.42 -10.06 5.96
C ASN A 102 -3.20 -8.96 4.92
N LEU A 103 -4.06 -7.96 4.92
CA LEU A 103 -3.99 -6.80 4.04
C LEU A 103 -4.01 -5.53 4.87
N ASP A 104 -3.01 -4.68 4.68
CA ASP A 104 -2.98 -3.32 5.19
C ASP A 104 -2.91 -2.38 4.00
N CYS A 105 -3.86 -1.46 3.88
CA CYS A 105 -3.91 -0.50 2.79
C CYS A 105 -4.10 0.91 3.34
N ARG A 106 -3.35 1.84 2.77
CA ARG A 106 -3.45 3.27 3.05
C ARG A 106 -3.47 4.02 1.74
N ALA A 107 -4.34 5.02 1.62
CA ALA A 107 -4.41 5.87 0.45
C ALA A 107 -4.15 7.33 0.81
N GLU A 108 -3.40 8.00 -0.03
CA GLU A 108 -3.13 9.43 0.05
C GLU A 108 -3.52 10.14 -1.26
N TYR A 109 -3.98 11.38 -1.13
CA TYR A 109 -4.24 12.22 -2.30
C TYR A 109 -2.93 12.65 -2.94
N LEU A 110 -2.87 12.52 -4.25
CA LEU A 110 -1.82 13.08 -5.08
C LEU A 110 -2.39 14.20 -5.94
N GLU A 111 -1.52 15.01 -6.50
CA GLU A 111 -1.89 16.00 -7.51
C GLU A 111 -2.56 15.31 -8.72
N ASP A 112 -3.34 16.06 -9.48
CA ASP A 112 -4.06 15.61 -10.68
C ASP A 112 -5.16 14.56 -10.46
N GLY A 113 -5.75 14.48 -9.25
CA GLY A 113 -6.82 13.53 -8.96
C GLY A 113 -6.39 12.08 -8.97
N ARG A 114 -5.12 11.83 -8.70
CA ARG A 114 -4.56 10.49 -8.46
C ARG A 114 -4.52 10.16 -6.98
N TYR A 115 -4.41 8.89 -6.69
CA TYR A 115 -4.24 8.36 -5.34
C TYR A 115 -2.97 7.53 -5.28
N GLY A 116 -2.13 7.80 -4.26
CA GLY A 116 -1.03 6.93 -3.88
C GLY A 116 -1.54 5.87 -2.91
N LEU A 117 -1.37 4.60 -3.24
CA LEU A 117 -1.82 3.46 -2.45
C LEU A 117 -0.61 2.72 -1.91
N LYS A 118 -0.45 2.71 -0.60
CA LYS A 118 0.54 1.86 0.06
C LYS A 118 -0.16 0.58 0.51
N LEU A 119 0.23 -0.54 -0.10
CA LEU A 119 -0.31 -1.86 0.16
C LEU A 119 0.75 -2.73 0.80
N SER A 120 0.46 -3.27 1.98
CA SER A 120 1.21 -4.36 2.60
C SER A 120 0.33 -5.60 2.63
N LEU A 121 0.87 -6.68 2.13
CA LEU A 121 0.16 -7.92 1.95
C LEU A 121 0.99 -9.09 2.42
N GLU A 122 0.35 -9.94 3.22
CA GLU A 122 0.89 -11.22 3.64
C GLU A 122 -0.18 -12.29 3.46
N ARG A 123 0.18 -13.40 2.85
CA ARG A 123 -0.70 -14.54 2.67
C ARG A 123 0.03 -15.82 2.97
N SER A 124 -0.62 -16.70 3.72
CA SER A 124 -0.14 -18.05 4.01
C SER A 124 -1.25 -19.08 3.78
N TRP A 125 -0.85 -20.31 3.44
CA TRP A 125 -1.77 -21.40 3.15
C TRP A 125 -1.11 -22.75 3.44
N VAL A 126 -1.92 -23.78 3.65
CA VAL A 126 -1.40 -25.17 3.64
C VAL A 126 -1.10 -25.55 2.20
N GLN A 127 0.16 -25.82 1.92
CA GLN A 127 0.65 -26.17 0.59
C GLN A 127 0.53 -27.66 0.31
N SER A 128 0.93 -28.49 1.27
CA SER A 128 0.87 -29.94 1.24
C SER A 128 0.93 -30.49 2.66
N GLU A 129 0.79 -31.78 2.80
CA GLU A 129 1.10 -32.50 4.03
C GLU A 129 2.37 -33.33 3.85
N VAL A 130 3.21 -33.33 4.86
CA VAL A 130 4.43 -34.14 4.92
C VAL A 130 4.23 -35.20 6.00
N HIS A 131 4.44 -36.45 5.62
CA HIS A 131 4.37 -37.58 6.53
C HIS A 131 5.73 -37.84 7.19
N PHE A 132 5.75 -37.84 8.52
CA PHE A 132 6.93 -38.12 9.33
C PHE A 132 6.78 -39.50 10.01
N GLY A 133 7.83 -40.29 10.06
CA GLY A 133 7.87 -41.56 10.75
C GLY A 133 7.67 -42.84 9.87
N ALA A 134 7.65 -42.69 8.54
CA ALA A 134 7.45 -43.81 7.63
C ALA A 134 8.67 -44.77 7.46
N ASP A 135 9.88 -44.34 7.87
CA ASP A 135 11.14 -45.04 7.63
C ASP A 135 11.73 -45.73 8.87
N GLU A 136 10.97 -45.87 9.97
CA GLU A 136 11.44 -46.63 11.12
C GLU A 136 11.40 -48.14 10.81
N PRO A 137 12.46 -48.92 11.23
CA PRO A 137 12.49 -50.38 11.03
C PRO A 137 11.24 -51.02 11.63
N LYS A 138 10.66 -52.01 10.94
CA LYS A 138 9.53 -52.81 11.42
C LYS A 138 9.78 -53.29 12.86
N GLY A 139 9.18 -52.67 13.84
CA GLY A 139 9.29 -53.02 15.26
C GLY A 139 9.15 -51.84 16.22
N SER A 140 9.23 -50.59 15.76
CA SER A 140 8.90 -49.43 16.59
C SER A 140 7.42 -49.11 16.44
N SER A 141 6.70 -49.03 17.53
CA SER A 141 5.28 -48.67 17.59
C SER A 141 5.03 -47.14 17.40
N GLY A 142 5.92 -46.48 16.64
CA GLY A 142 5.76 -45.07 16.29
C GLY A 142 4.76 -44.94 15.14
N GLU A 143 3.51 -44.59 15.45
CA GLU A 143 2.57 -44.18 14.41
C GLU A 143 3.10 -42.88 13.76
N GLY A 144 3.33 -42.92 12.44
CA GLY A 144 3.70 -41.71 11.69
C GLY A 144 2.59 -40.66 11.79
N PHE A 145 2.96 -39.40 11.71
CA PHE A 145 2.02 -38.29 11.72
C PHE A 145 2.19 -37.39 10.50
N ASN A 146 1.08 -36.80 10.06
CA ASN A 146 1.08 -35.83 8.99
C ASN A 146 1.26 -34.43 9.57
N GLN A 147 2.14 -33.65 8.96
CA GLN A 147 2.36 -32.26 9.32
C GLN A 147 2.15 -31.37 8.09
N PRO A 148 1.40 -30.26 8.25
CA PRO A 148 1.18 -29.35 7.14
C PRO A 148 2.47 -28.60 6.78
N LEU A 149 2.78 -28.56 5.50
CA LEU A 149 3.76 -27.65 4.93
C LEU A 149 3.05 -26.34 4.62
N ILE A 150 3.50 -25.25 5.25
CA ILE A 150 2.90 -23.94 5.09
C ILE A 150 3.66 -23.14 4.05
N GLY A 151 2.98 -22.79 2.95
CA GLY A 151 3.44 -21.84 1.97
C GLY A 151 3.06 -20.41 2.40
N GLY A 152 3.85 -19.44 2.00
CA GLY A 152 3.60 -18.05 2.31
C GLY A 152 4.12 -17.10 1.23
N TYR A 153 3.51 -15.92 1.18
CA TYR A 153 3.89 -14.84 0.30
C TYR A 153 3.71 -13.50 1.03
N ARG A 154 4.69 -12.62 0.89
CA ARG A 154 4.65 -11.26 1.46
C ARG A 154 5.17 -10.24 0.47
N THR A 155 4.48 -9.10 0.41
CA THR A 155 4.91 -7.95 -0.39
C THR A 155 4.48 -6.64 0.22
N ASP A 156 5.29 -5.61 0.01
CA ASP A 156 4.99 -4.21 0.27
C ASP A 156 5.11 -3.45 -1.05
N SER A 157 4.06 -2.76 -1.47
CA SER A 157 3.98 -2.08 -2.75
C SER A 157 3.44 -0.67 -2.60
N TYR A 158 3.92 0.24 -3.44
CA TYR A 158 3.36 1.58 -3.60
C TYR A 158 2.85 1.73 -5.03
N LEU A 159 1.58 2.03 -5.17
CA LEU A 159 0.87 2.07 -6.45
C LEU A 159 0.23 3.44 -6.63
N ILE A 160 0.14 3.90 -7.86
CA ILE A 160 -0.58 5.11 -8.21
C ILE A 160 -1.73 4.74 -9.12
N ALA A 161 -2.95 5.12 -8.72
CA ALA A 161 -4.16 4.84 -9.47
C ALA A 161 -5.10 6.05 -9.53
N ARG A 162 -5.95 6.08 -10.53
CA ARG A 162 -7.10 7.00 -10.64
C ARG A 162 -8.39 6.27 -10.30
N ASP A 163 -9.44 7.05 -10.06
CA ASP A 163 -10.80 6.50 -9.90
C ASP A 163 -11.20 5.65 -11.11
N GLY A 164 -11.73 4.46 -10.85
CA GLY A 164 -12.10 3.47 -11.86
C GLY A 164 -10.93 2.69 -12.46
N GLN A 165 -9.68 2.96 -12.08
CA GLN A 165 -8.52 2.30 -12.66
C GLN A 165 -8.23 0.95 -11.97
N THR A 166 -7.89 -0.05 -12.79
CA THR A 166 -7.31 -1.31 -12.35
C THR A 166 -5.82 -1.32 -12.66
N VAL A 167 -5.02 -1.66 -11.66
CA VAL A 167 -3.56 -1.79 -11.77
C VAL A 167 -3.17 -3.22 -11.45
N GLU A 168 -2.41 -3.82 -12.34
CA GLU A 168 -1.76 -5.09 -12.10
C GLU A 168 -0.42 -4.83 -11.39
N THR A 169 -0.24 -5.43 -10.21
CA THR A 169 0.89 -5.01 -9.38
C THR A 169 2.00 -6.03 -9.29
N MET A 170 1.70 -7.31 -9.44
CA MET A 170 2.73 -8.30 -9.20
C MET A 170 2.43 -9.64 -9.85
N VAL A 171 3.51 -10.26 -10.29
CA VAL A 171 3.54 -11.68 -10.63
C VAL A 171 4.65 -12.32 -9.81
N ALA A 172 4.30 -13.30 -8.98
CA ALA A 172 5.25 -14.14 -8.25
C ALA A 172 5.08 -15.58 -8.69
N THR A 173 6.17 -16.32 -8.75
CA THR A 173 6.13 -17.76 -9.04
C THR A 173 6.49 -18.53 -7.78
N ASP A 174 5.66 -19.50 -7.41
CA ASP A 174 5.95 -20.43 -6.31
C ASP A 174 7.13 -21.33 -6.72
N PRO A 175 8.24 -21.30 -5.98
CA PRO A 175 9.44 -22.06 -6.37
C PRO A 175 9.27 -23.59 -6.26
N LEU A 176 8.27 -24.07 -5.51
CA LEU A 176 8.06 -25.50 -5.29
C LEU A 176 7.16 -26.15 -6.33
N ASN A 177 6.14 -25.44 -6.81
CA ASN A 177 5.15 -26.01 -7.73
C ASN A 177 5.00 -25.24 -9.05
N GLY A 178 5.75 -24.15 -9.23
CA GLY A 178 5.73 -23.33 -10.44
C GLY A 178 4.45 -22.53 -10.67
N LYS A 179 3.50 -22.51 -9.71
CA LYS A 179 2.29 -21.73 -9.82
C LYS A 179 2.59 -20.23 -9.76
N GLN A 180 1.91 -19.47 -10.59
CA GLN A 180 2.04 -18.03 -10.66
C GLN A 180 0.94 -17.35 -9.86
N LEU A 181 1.30 -16.32 -9.12
CA LEU A 181 0.38 -15.44 -8.39
C LEU A 181 0.38 -14.06 -9.03
N LYS A 182 -0.80 -13.62 -9.44
CA LYS A 182 -1.07 -12.30 -9.97
C LYS A 182 -1.98 -11.53 -9.01
N ILE A 183 -1.70 -10.24 -8.83
CA ILE A 183 -2.49 -9.35 -7.99
C ILE A 183 -3.00 -8.19 -8.84
N GLU A 184 -4.32 -8.04 -8.87
CA GLU A 184 -5.00 -6.91 -9.51
C GLU A 184 -5.64 -6.05 -8.42
N LEU A 185 -5.42 -4.75 -8.50
CA LEU A 185 -6.02 -3.77 -7.60
C LEU A 185 -6.88 -2.81 -8.42
N THR A 186 -8.17 -2.71 -8.06
CA THR A 186 -9.10 -1.74 -8.64
C THR A 186 -9.48 -0.71 -7.58
N LEU A 187 -9.28 0.56 -7.91
CA LEU A 187 -9.70 1.68 -7.09
C LEU A 187 -11.02 2.25 -7.63
N SER A 188 -11.97 2.56 -6.74
CA SER A 188 -13.17 3.30 -7.10
C SER A 188 -13.68 4.17 -5.95
N THR A 189 -14.29 5.31 -6.29
CA THR A 189 -15.03 6.14 -5.34
C THR A 189 -16.46 5.62 -5.24
N PRO A 190 -16.97 5.25 -4.06
CA PRO A 190 -18.37 4.88 -3.89
C PRO A 190 -19.28 6.05 -4.28
N LYS A 191 -20.32 5.77 -5.04
CA LYS A 191 -21.36 6.76 -5.40
C LYS A 191 -22.39 6.87 -4.29
#